data_ef98c48d4304ae46a6511be098cd9c31
#
_entry.id   ef98c48d4304ae46a6511be098cd9c31
#
_cell.length_a   1.000
_cell.length_b   1.000
_cell.length_c   1.000
_cell.angle_alpha   90.00
_cell.angle_beta   90.00
_cell.angle_gamma   90.00
#
_symmetry.space_group_name_H-M   'P 1'
#
loop_
_entity.id
_entity.type
_entity.pdbx_description
1 polymer ?
#
loop_
_entity_poly.entity_id
_entity_poly.type
_entity_poly.pdbx_seq_one_letter_code
_entity_poly.pdbx_strand_id
1 'polypeptide(L)'
;GQFKPMQLAAVEALKAPKEWYDTMNRTYRKRRDLAGKIMQALNCSYDEKQVGLFLWGKIPTNSLGSEAMADKVLYEANVFITPGFIFGSGGNRHIRISLCCKEEMLQEALNRINKLQA
;
A
#
# COMPACT_ATOMS: atom_id res chain seq x y z
N GLY A 1 -26.92 3.37 -18.92
CA GLY A 1 -26.76 3.65 -17.50
C GLY A 1 -26.21 2.45 -16.75
N GLN A 2 -25.97 2.61 -15.46
CA GLN A 2 -25.47 1.52 -14.63
C GLN A 2 -26.57 0.49 -14.34
N PHE A 3 -26.14 -0.75 -14.13
CA PHE A 3 -26.99 -1.85 -13.78
C PHE A 3 -27.76 -1.55 -12.48
N LYS A 4 -29.10 -1.64 -12.51
CA LYS A 4 -29.97 -1.21 -11.41
C LYS A 4 -29.64 -1.85 -10.05
N PRO A 5 -29.36 -3.17 -9.94
CA PRO A 5 -28.97 -3.77 -8.66
C PRO A 5 -27.72 -3.13 -8.04
N MET A 6 -26.75 -2.69 -8.84
CA MET A 6 -25.57 -1.97 -8.34
C MET A 6 -25.94 -0.60 -7.80
N GLN A 7 -26.87 0.09 -8.45
CA GLN A 7 -27.38 1.38 -7.98
C GLN A 7 -28.09 1.24 -6.63
N LEU A 8 -28.91 0.21 -6.47
CA LEU A 8 -29.60 -0.08 -5.21
C LEU A 8 -28.62 -0.45 -4.10
N ALA A 9 -27.60 -1.24 -4.42
CA ALA A 9 -26.53 -1.57 -3.47
C ALA A 9 -25.75 -0.33 -3.02
N ALA A 10 -25.46 0.59 -3.95
CA ALA A 10 -24.79 1.85 -3.63
C ALA A 10 -25.63 2.72 -2.69
N VAL A 11 -26.95 2.78 -2.90
CA VAL A 11 -27.87 3.51 -2.03
C VAL A 11 -27.82 2.95 -0.60
N GLU A 12 -27.86 1.62 -0.46
CA GLU A 12 -27.76 0.96 0.85
C GLU A 12 -26.40 1.19 1.51
N ALA A 13 -25.31 1.14 0.73
CA ALA A 13 -23.97 1.43 1.24
C ALA A 13 -23.87 2.84 1.80
N LEU A 14 -24.46 3.83 1.12
CA LEU A 14 -24.48 5.22 1.60
C LEU A 14 -25.27 5.43 2.88
N LYS A 15 -26.17 4.51 3.22
CA LYS A 15 -26.98 4.53 4.45
C LYS A 15 -26.27 3.85 5.62
N ALA A 16 -25.07 3.28 5.42
CA ALA A 16 -24.35 2.61 6.48
C ALA A 16 -24.11 3.54 7.67
N PRO A 17 -24.21 3.04 8.92
CA PRO A 17 -24.05 3.88 10.11
C PRO A 17 -22.63 4.43 10.19
N LYS A 18 -22.50 5.60 10.82
CA LYS A 18 -21.23 6.29 11.01
C LYS A 18 -20.18 5.38 11.66
N GLU A 19 -20.60 4.55 12.61
CA GLU A 19 -19.72 3.60 13.32
C GLU A 19 -19.02 2.62 12.38
N TRP A 20 -19.71 2.19 11.32
CA TRP A 20 -19.13 1.30 10.30
C TRP A 20 -17.98 1.99 9.57
N TYR A 21 -18.18 3.23 9.15
CA TYR A 21 -17.14 4.03 8.49
C TYR A 21 -15.97 4.31 9.43
N ASP A 22 -16.26 4.67 10.68
CA ASP A 22 -15.23 4.97 11.69
C ASP A 22 -14.37 3.73 11.97
N THR A 23 -14.98 2.55 12.06
CA THR A 23 -14.27 1.27 12.26
C THR A 23 -13.38 0.94 11.06
N MET A 24 -13.93 1.08 9.85
CA MET A 24 -13.18 0.85 8.63
C MET A 24 -11.99 1.81 8.51
N ASN A 25 -12.21 3.10 8.78
CA ASN A 25 -11.17 4.11 8.71
C ASN A 25 -10.06 3.85 9.74
N ARG A 26 -10.39 3.38 10.95
CA ARG A 26 -9.38 2.98 11.95
C ARG A 26 -8.54 1.80 11.47
N THR A 27 -9.17 0.80 10.87
CA THR A 27 -8.46 -0.36 10.31
C THR A 27 -7.47 0.07 9.23
N TYR A 28 -7.91 0.88 8.27
CA TYR A 28 -7.05 1.35 7.19
C TYR A 28 -5.96 2.30 7.67
N ARG A 29 -6.22 3.06 8.72
CA ARG A 29 -5.18 3.90 9.35
C ARG A 29 -4.06 3.06 9.93
N LYS A 30 -4.40 2.00 10.67
CA LYS A 30 -3.40 1.06 11.22
C LYS A 30 -2.57 0.42 10.10
N ARG A 31 -3.22 -0.02 9.03
CA ARG A 31 -2.56 -0.62 7.88
C ARG A 31 -1.67 0.39 7.16
N ARG A 32 -2.13 1.63 7.02
CA ARG A 32 -1.33 2.72 6.42
C ARG A 32 -0.10 3.02 7.26
N ASP A 33 -0.22 3.03 8.58
CA ASP A 33 0.91 3.25 9.48
C ASP A 33 1.98 2.15 9.32
N LEU A 34 1.56 0.89 9.23
CA LEU A 34 2.47 -0.24 8.99
C LEU A 34 3.12 -0.16 7.60
N ALA A 35 2.34 0.13 6.56
CA ALA A 35 2.86 0.30 5.21
C ALA A 35 3.83 1.50 5.13
N GLY A 36 3.56 2.57 5.87
CA GLY A 36 4.45 3.71 6.00
C GLY A 36 5.80 3.33 6.61
N LYS A 37 5.79 2.46 7.62
CA LYS A 37 7.02 1.93 8.20
C LYS A 37 7.81 1.07 7.20
N ILE A 38 7.13 0.32 6.35
CA ILE A 38 7.77 -0.41 5.25
C ILE A 38 8.43 0.57 4.27
N MET A 39 7.74 1.64 3.89
CA MET A 39 8.31 2.69 3.04
C MET A 39 9.56 3.30 3.67
N GLN A 40 9.51 3.62 4.96
CA GLN A 40 10.66 4.16 5.70
C GLN A 40 11.83 3.17 5.72
N ALA A 41 11.55 1.90 5.96
CA ALA A 41 12.58 0.85 5.95
C ALA A 41 13.26 0.71 4.59
N LEU A 42 12.57 1.00 3.50
CA LEU A 42 13.11 1.01 2.14
C LEU A 42 13.64 2.39 1.72
N ASN A 43 13.66 3.35 2.62
CA ASN A 43 14.07 4.74 2.38
C ASN A 43 13.24 5.44 1.30
N CYS A 44 11.99 5.02 1.12
CA CYS A 44 11.05 5.63 0.19
C CYS A 44 10.30 6.78 0.86
N SER A 45 10.12 7.87 0.13
CA SER A 45 9.28 9.00 0.57
C SER A 45 7.84 8.78 0.11
N TYR A 46 6.88 9.27 0.89
CA TYR A 46 5.46 9.19 0.55
C TYR A 46 4.70 10.34 1.20
N ASP A 47 3.56 10.70 0.59
CA ASP A 47 2.67 11.70 1.17
C ASP A 47 1.82 11.04 2.28
N GLU A 48 1.99 11.50 3.50
CA GLU A 48 1.25 10.99 4.66
C GLU A 48 -0.25 11.29 4.59
N LYS A 49 -0.65 12.23 3.75
CA LYS A 49 -2.05 12.65 3.58
C LYS A 49 -2.78 11.88 2.50
N GLN A 50 -2.10 10.99 1.78
CA GLN A 50 -2.79 10.21 0.75
C GLN A 50 -3.86 9.32 1.37
N VAL A 51 -4.92 9.10 0.60
CA VAL A 51 -6.10 8.32 1.00
C VAL A 51 -6.30 7.14 0.08
N GLY A 52 -7.25 6.27 0.40
CA GLY A 52 -7.58 5.12 -0.42
C GLY A 52 -6.95 3.82 0.07
N LEU A 53 -6.93 2.83 -0.82
CA LEU A 53 -6.59 1.44 -0.48
C LEU A 53 -5.11 1.10 -0.75
N PHE A 54 -4.34 2.06 -1.22
CA PHE A 54 -2.94 1.85 -1.60
C PHE A 54 -2.08 2.96 -1.03
N LEU A 55 -0.83 2.61 -0.72
CA LEU A 55 0.20 3.59 -0.40
C LEU A 55 1.20 3.64 -1.55
N TRP A 56 1.39 4.83 -2.11
CA TRP A 56 2.29 5.11 -3.22
C TRP A 56 3.52 5.83 -2.68
N GLY A 57 4.69 5.26 -2.92
CA GLY A 57 5.94 5.81 -2.41
C GLY A 57 6.97 6.01 -3.51
N LYS A 58 7.80 7.02 -3.34
CA LYS A 58 8.89 7.37 -4.26
C LYS A 58 10.21 6.80 -3.76
N ILE A 59 10.89 6.08 -4.64
CA ILE A 59 12.20 5.48 -4.40
C ILE A 59 13.27 6.58 -4.37
N PRO A 60 14.31 6.48 -3.50
CA PRO A 60 15.41 7.44 -3.48
C PRO A 60 16.10 7.57 -4.85
N THR A 61 16.50 8.79 -5.20
CA THR A 61 17.09 9.10 -6.51
C THR A 61 18.39 8.33 -6.80
N ASN A 62 19.14 7.99 -5.78
CA ASN A 62 20.44 7.30 -5.90
C ASN A 62 20.30 5.77 -5.73
N SER A 63 19.10 5.25 -5.84
CA SER A 63 18.76 3.85 -5.60
C SER A 63 18.32 3.17 -6.88
N LEU A 64 18.07 1.84 -6.77
CA LEU A 64 17.51 1.00 -7.82
C LEU A 64 16.18 1.57 -8.32
N GLY A 65 15.82 1.28 -9.58
CA GLY A 65 14.49 1.57 -10.10
C GLY A 65 13.42 0.69 -9.47
N SER A 66 12.15 0.94 -9.81
CA SER A 66 11.02 0.23 -9.20
C SER A 66 11.05 -1.28 -9.40
N GLU A 67 11.40 -1.73 -10.61
CA GLU A 67 11.52 -3.16 -10.92
C GLU A 67 12.60 -3.82 -10.08
N ALA A 68 13.81 -3.26 -10.11
CA ALA A 68 14.95 -3.83 -9.38
C ALA A 68 14.74 -3.83 -7.86
N MET A 69 14.12 -2.78 -7.32
CA MET A 69 13.78 -2.75 -5.90
C MET A 69 12.73 -3.79 -5.52
N ALA A 70 11.68 -3.92 -6.32
CA ALA A 70 10.64 -4.94 -6.08
C ALA A 70 11.22 -6.35 -6.15
N ASP A 71 12.10 -6.63 -7.12
CA ASP A 71 12.79 -7.91 -7.25
C ASP A 71 13.70 -8.19 -6.05
N LYS A 72 14.48 -7.22 -5.62
CA LYS A 72 15.34 -7.35 -4.44
C LYS A 72 14.53 -7.74 -3.20
N VAL A 73 13.45 -7.02 -2.93
CA VAL A 73 12.59 -7.29 -1.78
C VAL A 73 11.92 -8.67 -1.90
N LEU A 74 11.51 -9.05 -3.11
CA LEU A 74 10.90 -10.36 -3.35
C LEU A 74 11.88 -11.50 -3.10
N TYR A 75 13.07 -11.44 -3.68
CA TYR A 75 14.04 -12.54 -3.59
C TYR A 75 14.77 -12.60 -2.25
N GLU A 76 15.04 -11.47 -1.63
CA GLU A 76 15.80 -11.44 -0.38
C GLU A 76 14.91 -11.45 0.88
N ALA A 77 13.70 -10.90 0.82
CA ALA A 77 12.78 -10.84 1.97
C ALA A 77 11.53 -11.71 1.81
N ASN A 78 11.31 -12.31 0.64
CA ASN A 78 10.08 -13.03 0.31
C ASN A 78 8.83 -12.16 0.52
N VAL A 79 8.92 -10.90 0.12
CA VAL A 79 7.82 -9.94 0.19
C VAL A 79 7.58 -9.37 -1.21
N PHE A 80 6.35 -9.46 -1.69
CA PHE A 80 5.97 -8.87 -2.97
C PHE A 80 5.46 -7.44 -2.76
N ILE A 81 6.10 -6.48 -3.45
CA ILE A 81 5.68 -5.09 -3.52
C ILE A 81 5.49 -4.76 -5.00
N THR A 82 4.40 -4.08 -5.32
CA THR A 82 4.09 -3.74 -6.72
C THR A 82 5.03 -2.64 -7.22
N PRO A 83 5.85 -2.92 -8.26
CA PRO A 83 6.69 -1.88 -8.86
C PRO A 83 5.86 -0.92 -9.68
N GLY A 84 6.16 0.37 -9.58
CA GLY A 84 5.36 1.42 -10.24
C GLY A 84 5.45 1.42 -11.76
N PHE A 85 6.51 0.85 -12.35
CA PHE A 85 6.68 0.85 -13.80
C PHE A 85 5.53 0.15 -14.55
N ILE A 86 4.84 -0.82 -13.92
CA ILE A 86 3.72 -1.52 -14.55
C ILE A 86 2.54 -0.60 -14.85
N PHE A 87 2.50 0.58 -14.23
CA PHE A 87 1.46 1.59 -14.46
C PHE A 87 1.88 2.67 -15.48
N GLY A 88 3.07 2.52 -16.07
CA GLY A 88 3.61 3.44 -17.06
C GLY A 88 4.96 4.04 -16.63
N SER A 89 5.59 4.78 -17.54
CA SER A 89 6.93 5.35 -17.33
C SER A 89 7.00 6.31 -16.14
N GLY A 90 5.92 7.00 -15.81
CA GLY A 90 5.84 7.86 -14.63
C GLY A 90 6.01 7.12 -13.31
N GLY A 91 5.81 5.79 -13.32
CA GLY A 91 5.96 4.95 -12.14
C GLY A 91 7.34 4.32 -11.95
N ASN A 92 8.30 4.58 -12.84
CA ASN A 92 9.63 3.95 -12.79
C ASN A 92 10.40 4.20 -11.50
N ARG A 93 10.07 5.25 -10.77
CA ARG A 93 10.69 5.61 -9.50
C ARG A 93 9.74 5.46 -8.31
N HIS A 94 8.70 4.63 -8.45
CA HIS A 94 7.68 4.46 -7.42
C HIS A 94 7.40 2.98 -7.14
N ILE A 95 6.93 2.73 -5.91
CA ILE A 95 6.40 1.43 -5.50
C ILE A 95 5.03 1.64 -4.86
N ARG A 96 4.20 0.60 -4.92
CA ARG A 96 2.85 0.63 -4.36
C ARG A 96 2.65 -0.52 -3.37
N ILE A 97 2.12 -0.19 -2.20
CA ILE A 97 1.75 -1.18 -1.18
C ILE A 97 0.23 -1.18 -1.04
N SER A 98 -0.37 -2.36 -1.12
CA SER A 98 -1.82 -2.54 -0.89
C SER A 98 -2.11 -2.54 0.61
N LEU A 99 -3.18 -1.85 1.00
CA LEU A 99 -3.71 -1.85 2.37
C LEU A 99 -4.85 -2.88 2.53
N CYS A 100 -5.12 -3.70 1.51
CA CYS A 100 -6.21 -4.68 1.50
C CYS A 100 -5.82 -6.01 2.13
N CYS A 101 -4.72 -6.09 2.84
CA CYS A 101 -4.29 -7.27 3.58
C CYS A 101 -4.35 -7.03 5.09
N LYS A 102 -4.31 -8.11 5.85
CA LYS A 102 -4.37 -8.03 7.32
C LYS A 102 -3.12 -7.38 7.90
N GLU A 103 -3.25 -6.76 9.07
CA GLU A 103 -2.16 -6.10 9.78
C GLU A 103 -1.00 -7.04 10.07
N GLU A 104 -1.30 -8.30 10.39
CA GLU A 104 -0.29 -9.33 10.67
C GLU A 104 0.62 -9.57 9.46
N MET A 105 0.06 -9.54 8.25
CA MET A 105 0.84 -9.70 7.01
C MET A 105 1.76 -8.51 6.76
N LEU A 106 1.26 -7.30 7.02
CA LEU A 106 2.08 -6.08 6.90
C LEU A 106 3.19 -6.05 7.94
N GLN A 107 2.90 -6.46 9.16
CA GLN A 107 3.90 -6.55 10.23
C GLN A 107 4.99 -7.58 9.90
N GLU A 108 4.59 -8.75 9.38
CA GLU A 108 5.56 -9.77 8.96
C GLU A 108 6.43 -9.28 7.81
N ALA A 109 5.84 -8.60 6.82
CA ALA A 109 6.60 -8.00 5.73
C ALA A 109 7.61 -6.97 6.24
N LEU A 110 7.20 -6.13 7.18
CA LEU A 110 8.08 -5.14 7.81
C LEU A 110 9.24 -5.83 8.55
N ASN A 111 8.96 -6.88 9.30
CA ASN A 111 9.98 -7.63 10.03
C ASN A 111 11.02 -8.24 9.08
N ARG A 112 10.57 -8.82 7.97
CA ARG A 112 11.45 -9.41 6.96
C ARG A 112 12.32 -8.35 6.27
N ILE A 113 11.74 -7.22 5.92
CA ILE A 113 12.47 -6.11 5.28
C ILE A 113 13.50 -5.52 6.24
N ASN A 114 13.15 -5.36 7.51
CA ASN A 114 14.09 -4.86 8.53
C ASN A 114 15.30 -5.78 8.69
N LYS A 115 15.14 -7.10 8.54
CA LYS A 115 16.25 -8.05 8.61
C LYS A 115 17.25 -7.89 7.46
N LEU A 116 16.81 -7.39 6.29
CA LEU A 116 17.70 -7.15 5.16
C LEU A 116 18.67 -5.99 5.43
N GLN A 117 18.27 -5.06 6.31
CA GLN A 117 19.02 -3.83 6.56
C GLN A 117 19.88 -3.91 7.82
N ALA A 118 19.78 -5.03 8.50
CA ALA A 118 20.60 -5.28 9.69
C ALA A 118 22.01 -5.74 9.32
#